data_0c89a0bc53309ccc1af480ef31f7e0a5
#
_entry.id   0c89a0bc53309ccc1af480ef31f7e0a5
#
_cell.length_a   1.000
_cell.length_b   1.000
_cell.length_c   1.000
_cell.angle_alpha   90.00
_cell.angle_beta   90.00
_cell.angle_gamma   90.00
#
_symmetry.space_group_name_H-M   'P 1'
#
loop_
_entity.id
_entity.type
_entity.pdbx_description
1 polymer ?
#
loop_
_entity_poly.entity_id
_entity_poly.type
_entity_poly.pdbx_seq_one_letter_code
_entity_poly.pdbx_strand_id
1 'polypeptide(L)'
;MPDARRFDGKVVLVTGAGHGIGRAVAERFASEGARVIVNDLKPERAEEVARAIGGEAIAADVSQKSQVDAMFDRAGAVDILVNNAGNIYADRHFLEGDEAWWDHVLGVNLKSAFLCSHRAAQVMARRRSGVIISMSSGGATKAHRGNVAYDASKGGIEAMTRAMALDLAPYGVRVNAIVPGLIRTYEIPDEVAEERGKVVPLGWLGSPEEVAGPAVFLATDDARYITGSCLVVDGGVLVQQRSTPVDTFPLSRFPRI
;
A
#
# COMPACT_ATOMS: atom_id res chain seq x y z
N MET A 1 -23.67 -9.12 -10.79
CA MET A 1 -22.20 -9.11 -10.63
C MET A 1 -21.77 -7.66 -10.67
N PRO A 2 -20.84 -7.16 -9.84
CA PRO A 2 -20.32 -5.82 -10.04
C PRO A 2 -19.75 -5.74 -11.45
N ASP A 3 -19.89 -4.57 -12.06
CA ASP A 3 -19.46 -4.31 -13.44
C ASP A 3 -17.97 -4.68 -13.55
N ALA A 4 -17.65 -5.72 -14.31
CA ALA A 4 -16.31 -6.30 -14.35
C ALA A 4 -15.25 -5.36 -14.98
N ARG A 5 -15.65 -4.14 -15.40
CA ARG A 5 -14.83 -3.18 -16.13
C ARG A 5 -14.91 -1.75 -15.57
N ARG A 6 -14.88 -1.63 -14.24
CA ARG A 6 -15.02 -0.33 -13.55
C ARG A 6 -13.93 0.69 -13.91
N PHE A 7 -12.80 0.24 -14.45
CA PHE A 7 -11.63 1.08 -14.76
C PHE A 7 -11.29 1.11 -16.26
N ASP A 8 -12.25 0.83 -17.14
CA ASP A 8 -12.06 0.99 -18.58
C ASP A 8 -11.57 2.42 -18.92
N GLY A 9 -10.49 2.50 -19.69
CA GLY A 9 -9.87 3.76 -20.08
C GLY A 9 -9.08 4.48 -18.97
N LYS A 10 -8.98 3.91 -17.76
CA LYS A 10 -8.17 4.45 -16.66
C LYS A 10 -6.73 3.93 -16.70
N VAL A 11 -5.80 4.79 -16.37
CA VAL A 11 -4.38 4.48 -16.22
C VAL A 11 -4.02 4.40 -14.75
N VAL A 12 -3.53 3.25 -14.33
CA VAL A 12 -3.15 2.98 -12.93
C VAL A 12 -1.64 2.74 -12.86
N LEU A 13 -0.94 3.48 -12.03
CA LEU A 13 0.48 3.23 -11.72
C LEU A 13 0.58 2.65 -10.32
N VAL A 14 1.18 1.46 -10.20
CA VAL A 14 1.43 0.80 -8.91
C VAL A 14 2.93 0.67 -8.70
N THR A 15 3.47 1.24 -7.63
CA THR A 15 4.89 1.14 -7.29
C THR A 15 5.18 -0.08 -6.44
N GLY A 16 6.36 -0.72 -6.63
CA GLY A 16 6.70 -1.98 -5.95
C GLY A 16 5.72 -3.11 -6.29
N ALA A 17 5.26 -3.15 -7.55
CA ALA A 17 4.20 -4.05 -7.99
C ALA A 17 4.71 -5.41 -8.50
N GLY A 18 6.00 -5.68 -8.39
CA GLY A 18 6.59 -6.96 -8.83
C GLY A 18 6.29 -8.15 -7.91
N HIS A 19 5.74 -7.93 -6.71
CA HIS A 19 5.39 -8.99 -5.76
C HIS A 19 4.40 -8.53 -4.69
N GLY A 20 3.89 -9.48 -3.89
CA GLY A 20 3.09 -9.22 -2.69
C GLY A 20 1.86 -8.36 -2.94
N ILE A 21 1.60 -7.40 -2.04
CA ILE A 21 0.42 -6.52 -2.10
C ILE A 21 0.39 -5.73 -3.41
N GLY A 22 1.51 -5.18 -3.84
CA GLY A 22 1.58 -4.39 -5.08
C GLY A 22 1.19 -5.19 -6.32
N ARG A 23 1.65 -6.44 -6.41
CA ARG A 23 1.27 -7.37 -7.48
C ARG A 23 -0.23 -7.63 -7.46
N ALA A 24 -0.79 -8.01 -6.31
CA ALA A 24 -2.23 -8.29 -6.20
C ALA A 24 -3.10 -7.07 -6.54
N VAL A 25 -2.66 -5.87 -6.14
CA VAL A 25 -3.32 -4.60 -6.51
C VAL A 25 -3.27 -4.38 -8.03
N ALA A 26 -2.11 -4.59 -8.67
CA ALA A 26 -1.96 -4.45 -10.11
C ALA A 26 -2.83 -5.46 -10.88
N GLU A 27 -2.82 -6.72 -10.47
CA GLU A 27 -3.65 -7.80 -11.04
C GLU A 27 -5.14 -7.47 -10.89
N ARG A 28 -5.57 -6.97 -9.73
CA ARG A 28 -6.96 -6.62 -9.49
C ARG A 28 -7.42 -5.44 -10.34
N PHE A 29 -6.65 -4.36 -10.47
CA PHE A 29 -6.99 -3.26 -11.36
C PHE A 29 -7.07 -3.69 -12.82
N ALA A 30 -6.13 -4.53 -13.28
CA ALA A 30 -6.14 -5.05 -14.65
C ALA A 30 -7.36 -5.91 -14.92
N SER A 31 -7.76 -6.78 -13.99
CA SER A 31 -8.96 -7.62 -14.13
C SER A 31 -10.26 -6.80 -14.22
N GLU A 32 -10.24 -5.56 -13.78
CA GLU A 32 -11.35 -4.61 -13.84
C GLU A 32 -11.22 -3.58 -14.97
N GLY A 33 -10.34 -3.83 -15.95
CA GLY A 33 -10.25 -3.08 -17.21
C GLY A 33 -9.24 -1.92 -17.23
N ALA A 34 -8.46 -1.70 -16.16
CA ALA A 34 -7.45 -0.65 -16.15
C ALA A 34 -6.25 -0.97 -17.07
N ARG A 35 -5.66 0.06 -17.69
CA ARG A 35 -4.30 0.00 -18.19
C ARG A 35 -3.34 0.16 -17.02
N VAL A 36 -2.68 -0.90 -16.61
CA VAL A 36 -1.80 -0.89 -15.43
C VAL A 36 -0.35 -0.72 -15.84
N ILE A 37 0.33 0.21 -15.15
CA ILE A 37 1.77 0.41 -15.20
C ILE A 37 2.34 -0.23 -13.93
N VAL A 38 3.14 -1.26 -14.13
CA VAL A 38 3.80 -2.04 -13.09
C VAL A 38 5.19 -1.46 -12.89
N ASN A 39 5.41 -0.78 -11.76
CA ASN A 39 6.76 -0.36 -11.39
C ASN A 39 7.34 -1.30 -10.34
N ASP A 40 8.59 -1.66 -10.51
CA ASP A 40 9.43 -2.30 -9.48
C ASP A 40 10.88 -1.85 -9.65
N LEU A 41 11.67 -1.96 -8.58
CA LEU A 41 13.12 -1.72 -8.64
C LEU A 41 13.82 -2.78 -9.52
N LYS A 42 13.30 -4.01 -9.52
CA LYS A 42 13.82 -5.14 -10.29
C LYS A 42 13.07 -5.26 -11.61
N PRO A 43 13.75 -5.00 -12.75
CA PRO A 43 13.12 -5.04 -14.07
C PRO A 43 12.39 -6.36 -14.35
N GLU A 44 13.02 -7.49 -14.02
CA GLU A 44 12.48 -8.83 -14.28
C GLU A 44 11.16 -9.08 -13.55
N ARG A 45 10.98 -8.53 -12.34
CA ARG A 45 9.73 -8.64 -11.59
C ARG A 45 8.62 -7.79 -12.20
N ALA A 46 8.95 -6.56 -12.58
CA ALA A 46 7.99 -5.68 -13.24
C ALA A 46 7.50 -6.28 -14.57
N GLU A 47 8.42 -6.84 -15.37
CA GLU A 47 8.12 -7.46 -16.65
C GLU A 47 7.27 -8.73 -16.51
N GLU A 48 7.56 -9.58 -15.51
CA GLU A 48 6.78 -10.79 -15.23
C GLU A 48 5.32 -10.43 -14.98
N VAL A 49 5.07 -9.52 -14.02
CA VAL A 49 3.71 -9.12 -13.65
C VAL A 49 3.02 -8.39 -14.81
N ALA A 50 3.70 -7.44 -15.44
CA ALA A 50 3.13 -6.70 -16.58
C ALA A 50 2.70 -7.64 -17.72
N ARG A 51 3.53 -8.65 -18.05
CA ARG A 51 3.19 -9.67 -19.06
C ARG A 51 1.97 -10.48 -18.65
N ALA A 52 1.88 -10.88 -17.38
CA ALA A 52 0.77 -11.69 -16.88
C ALA A 52 -0.59 -10.95 -16.96
N ILE A 53 -0.59 -9.63 -16.78
CA ILE A 53 -1.82 -8.82 -16.77
C ILE A 53 -2.08 -8.03 -18.07
N GLY A 54 -1.22 -8.13 -19.07
CA GLY A 54 -1.30 -7.30 -20.28
C GLY A 54 -1.01 -5.82 -20.02
N GLY A 55 -0.24 -5.51 -18.97
CA GLY A 55 0.16 -4.17 -18.57
C GLY A 55 1.50 -3.71 -19.15
N GLU A 56 2.01 -2.59 -18.66
CA GLU A 56 3.31 -2.03 -19.05
C GLU A 56 4.29 -2.06 -17.85
N ALA A 57 5.51 -2.54 -18.07
CA ALA A 57 6.57 -2.54 -17.06
C ALA A 57 7.44 -1.28 -17.16
N ILE A 58 7.69 -0.62 -16.01
CA ILE A 58 8.66 0.45 -15.89
C ILE A 58 9.54 0.21 -14.65
N ALA A 59 10.78 -0.23 -14.89
CA ALA A 59 11.75 -0.36 -13.80
C ALA A 59 12.24 1.04 -13.38
N ALA A 60 12.15 1.34 -12.08
CA ALA A 60 12.66 2.59 -11.52
C ALA A 60 12.84 2.47 -9.99
N ASP A 61 13.89 3.08 -9.47
CA ASP A 61 14.04 3.36 -8.04
C ASP A 61 13.25 4.61 -7.68
N VAL A 62 12.11 4.41 -7.04
CA VAL A 62 11.20 5.50 -6.65
C VAL A 62 11.73 6.39 -5.52
N SER A 63 12.84 6.03 -4.88
CA SER A 63 13.55 6.91 -3.94
C SER A 63 14.37 8.00 -4.65
N GLN A 64 14.59 7.86 -5.97
CA GLN A 64 15.40 8.72 -6.80
C GLN A 64 14.52 9.62 -7.68
N LYS A 65 14.53 10.94 -7.39
CA LYS A 65 13.68 11.90 -8.10
C LYS A 65 13.79 11.82 -9.63
N SER A 66 15.01 11.71 -10.17
CA SER A 66 15.24 11.64 -11.61
C SER A 66 14.59 10.40 -12.26
N GLN A 67 14.61 9.26 -11.55
CA GLN A 67 13.96 8.03 -12.04
C GLN A 67 12.44 8.12 -11.93
N VAL A 68 11.92 8.76 -10.88
CA VAL A 68 10.48 9.06 -10.77
C VAL A 68 10.03 9.96 -11.92
N ASP A 69 10.75 11.05 -12.19
CA ASP A 69 10.40 11.95 -13.30
C ASP A 69 10.37 11.19 -14.64
N ALA A 70 11.42 10.41 -14.96
CA ALA A 70 11.47 9.60 -16.17
C ALA A 70 10.35 8.54 -16.24
N MET A 71 10.00 7.91 -15.12
CA MET A 71 8.89 6.97 -15.02
C MET A 71 7.56 7.63 -15.39
N PHE A 72 7.28 8.80 -14.83
CA PHE A 72 6.02 9.51 -15.14
C PHE A 72 6.00 10.10 -16.54
N ASP A 73 7.14 10.53 -17.09
CA ASP A 73 7.23 11.01 -18.48
C ASP A 73 6.90 9.87 -19.47
N ARG A 74 7.34 8.64 -19.16
CA ARG A 74 7.01 7.44 -19.93
C ARG A 74 5.57 6.97 -19.69
N ALA A 75 5.11 6.98 -18.46
CA ALA A 75 3.76 6.55 -18.09
C ALA A 75 2.66 7.43 -18.70
N GLY A 76 2.96 8.71 -18.90
CA GLY A 76 2.00 9.71 -19.32
C GLY A 76 1.04 10.13 -18.22
N ALA A 77 -0.21 10.38 -18.58
CA ALA A 77 -1.22 10.81 -17.62
C ALA A 77 -1.77 9.62 -16.82
N VAL A 78 -1.47 9.60 -15.52
CA VAL A 78 -1.94 8.62 -14.54
C VAL A 78 -3.23 9.10 -13.91
N ASP A 79 -4.27 8.26 -13.87
CA ASP A 79 -5.55 8.53 -13.21
C ASP A 79 -5.55 8.09 -11.76
N ILE A 80 -4.88 6.98 -11.47
CA ILE A 80 -4.79 6.39 -10.13
C ILE A 80 -3.33 6.05 -9.85
N LEU A 81 -2.81 6.55 -8.73
CA LEU A 81 -1.49 6.21 -8.22
C LEU A 81 -1.63 5.36 -6.96
N VAL A 82 -0.94 4.21 -6.92
CA VAL A 82 -0.80 3.41 -5.71
C VAL A 82 0.66 3.39 -5.28
N ASN A 83 0.99 4.13 -4.22
CA ASN A 83 2.29 4.11 -3.57
C ASN A 83 2.38 2.88 -2.67
N ASN A 84 2.94 1.81 -3.18
CA ASN A 84 3.11 0.56 -2.43
C ASN A 84 4.59 0.22 -2.19
N ALA A 85 5.52 0.71 -3.00
CA ALA A 85 6.94 0.47 -2.81
C ALA A 85 7.39 0.78 -1.36
N GLY A 86 8.14 -0.15 -0.77
CA GLY A 86 8.60 0.02 0.60
C GLY A 86 9.60 -1.06 1.00
N ASN A 87 10.51 -0.70 1.91
CA ASN A 87 11.42 -1.62 2.57
C ASN A 87 10.80 -2.09 3.89
N ILE A 88 10.37 -3.35 3.95
CA ILE A 88 9.80 -4.00 5.13
C ILE A 88 10.87 -4.74 5.97
N TYR A 89 12.08 -4.93 5.42
CA TYR A 89 13.22 -5.56 6.09
C TYR A 89 14.16 -4.49 6.67
N ALA A 90 13.58 -3.59 7.45
CA ALA A 90 14.25 -2.41 8.00
C ALA A 90 14.59 -2.56 9.49
N ASP A 91 14.47 -3.79 10.03
CA ASP A 91 14.67 -4.08 11.44
C ASP A 91 16.13 -3.85 11.87
N ARG A 92 16.28 -2.98 12.86
CA ARG A 92 17.54 -2.69 13.54
C ARG A 92 17.24 -2.13 14.92
N HIS A 93 17.94 -2.63 15.95
CA HIS A 93 17.78 -2.08 17.29
C HIS A 93 18.15 -0.60 17.31
N PHE A 94 17.43 0.22 18.08
CA PHE A 94 17.60 1.68 18.06
C PHE A 94 19.02 2.14 18.37
N LEU A 95 19.71 1.45 19.30
CA LEU A 95 21.10 1.75 19.67
C LEU A 95 22.12 1.35 18.58
N GLU A 96 21.72 0.57 17.58
CA GLU A 96 22.56 0.13 16.46
C GLU A 96 22.24 0.90 15.17
N GLY A 97 21.19 1.72 15.21
CA GLY A 97 20.78 2.56 14.09
C GLY A 97 21.82 3.64 13.79
N ASP A 98 22.05 3.88 12.51
CA ASP A 98 22.87 4.99 12.00
C ASP A 98 22.06 5.86 11.03
N GLU A 99 22.62 7.02 10.68
CA GLU A 99 21.99 7.98 9.78
C GLU A 99 21.73 7.36 8.40
N ALA A 100 22.67 6.57 7.87
CA ALA A 100 22.53 5.94 6.54
C ALA A 100 21.37 4.95 6.50
N TRP A 101 21.20 4.14 7.54
CA TRP A 101 20.04 3.25 7.67
C TRP A 101 18.72 4.03 7.76
N TRP A 102 18.68 5.06 8.59
CA TRP A 102 17.54 5.94 8.75
C TRP A 102 17.13 6.58 7.41
N ASP A 103 18.08 7.23 6.74
CA ASP A 103 17.86 7.90 5.46
C ASP A 103 17.41 6.93 4.37
N HIS A 104 18.01 5.73 4.33
CA HIS A 104 17.61 4.71 3.38
C HIS A 104 16.13 4.31 3.59
N VAL A 105 15.73 3.98 4.81
CA VAL A 105 14.36 3.53 5.09
C VAL A 105 13.34 4.65 4.81
N LEU A 106 13.60 5.87 5.27
CA LEU A 106 12.73 7.01 4.98
C LEU A 106 12.73 7.35 3.49
N GLY A 107 13.87 7.23 2.83
CA GLY A 107 14.04 7.44 1.39
C GLY A 107 13.13 6.53 0.59
N VAL A 108 13.17 5.23 0.89
CA VAL A 108 12.39 4.22 0.18
C VAL A 108 10.90 4.26 0.55
N ASN A 109 10.55 4.44 1.83
CA ASN A 109 9.16 4.28 2.29
C ASN A 109 8.35 5.58 2.22
N LEU A 110 8.92 6.72 2.63
CA LEU A 110 8.19 7.98 2.77
C LEU A 110 8.49 8.96 1.64
N LYS A 111 9.78 9.23 1.39
CA LYS A 111 10.17 10.19 0.32
C LYS A 111 9.72 9.71 -1.05
N SER A 112 9.79 8.41 -1.34
CA SER A 112 9.30 7.83 -2.60
C SER A 112 7.82 8.12 -2.82
N ALA A 113 6.99 7.90 -1.78
CA ALA A 113 5.55 8.18 -1.83
C ALA A 113 5.29 9.69 -2.06
N PHE A 114 6.08 10.58 -1.44
CA PHE A 114 6.02 12.01 -1.72
C PHE A 114 6.36 12.33 -3.18
N LEU A 115 7.48 11.83 -3.70
CA LEU A 115 7.94 12.12 -5.06
C LEU A 115 6.91 11.66 -6.10
N CYS A 116 6.41 10.44 -5.98
CA CYS A 116 5.40 9.89 -6.89
C CYS A 116 4.07 10.66 -6.78
N SER A 117 3.61 10.93 -5.56
CA SER A 117 2.37 11.69 -5.34
C SER A 117 2.46 13.11 -5.88
N HIS A 118 3.58 13.80 -5.64
CA HIS A 118 3.79 15.16 -6.15
C HIS A 118 3.75 15.20 -7.67
N ARG A 119 4.39 14.24 -8.34
CA ARG A 119 4.41 14.16 -9.81
C ARG A 119 3.04 13.84 -10.39
N ALA A 120 2.31 12.89 -9.80
CA ALA A 120 0.95 12.55 -10.20
C ALA A 120 -0.03 13.72 -9.98
N ALA A 121 0.02 14.34 -8.78
CA ALA A 121 -0.87 15.42 -8.39
C ALA A 121 -0.81 16.62 -9.32
N GLN A 122 0.36 16.96 -9.88
CA GLN A 122 0.50 18.07 -10.85
C GLN A 122 -0.36 17.86 -12.12
N VAL A 123 -0.49 16.62 -12.59
CA VAL A 123 -1.33 16.28 -13.74
C VAL A 123 -2.79 16.15 -13.33
N MET A 124 -3.06 15.42 -12.22
CA MET A 124 -4.40 15.20 -11.70
C MET A 124 -5.11 16.52 -11.36
N ALA A 125 -4.41 17.46 -10.73
CA ALA A 125 -4.98 18.76 -10.37
C ALA A 125 -5.39 19.59 -11.61
N ARG A 126 -4.57 19.60 -12.67
CA ARG A 126 -4.94 20.26 -13.95
C ARG A 126 -6.16 19.63 -14.60
N ARG A 127 -6.29 18.32 -14.51
CA ARG A 127 -7.44 17.55 -15.04
C ARG A 127 -8.66 17.56 -14.11
N ARG A 128 -8.49 18.09 -12.88
CA ARG A 128 -9.49 18.10 -11.80
C ARG A 128 -10.06 16.70 -11.50
N SER A 129 -9.23 15.70 -11.61
CA SER A 129 -9.61 14.30 -11.37
C SER A 129 -8.37 13.45 -11.07
N GLY A 130 -8.43 12.61 -10.06
CA GLY A 130 -7.38 11.67 -9.73
C GLY A 130 -7.58 11.02 -8.37
N VAL A 131 -6.90 9.88 -8.17
CA VAL A 131 -6.89 9.17 -6.89
C VAL A 131 -5.46 8.77 -6.53
N ILE A 132 -5.05 9.06 -5.30
CA ILE A 132 -3.77 8.63 -4.75
C ILE A 132 -4.06 7.74 -3.54
N ILE A 133 -3.47 6.54 -3.53
CA ILE A 133 -3.58 5.58 -2.44
C ILE A 133 -2.18 5.22 -1.98
N SER A 134 -1.90 5.29 -0.68
CA SER A 134 -0.58 4.95 -0.13
C SER A 134 -0.69 3.78 0.86
N MET A 135 0.28 2.85 0.83
CA MET A 135 0.35 1.74 1.78
C MET A 135 1.06 2.20 3.05
N SER A 136 0.29 2.37 4.13
CA SER A 136 0.79 2.53 5.48
C SER A 136 1.07 1.16 6.14
N SER A 137 0.94 1.06 7.42
CA SER A 137 1.08 -0.17 8.21
C SER A 137 0.48 0.03 9.60
N GLY A 138 0.13 -1.06 10.29
CA GLY A 138 -0.15 -1.04 11.71
C GLY A 138 0.96 -0.41 12.56
N GLY A 139 2.20 -0.41 12.06
CA GLY A 139 3.34 0.25 12.68
C GLY A 139 3.22 1.78 12.85
N ALA A 140 2.34 2.41 12.10
CA ALA A 140 2.02 3.82 12.29
C ALA A 140 1.28 4.10 13.62
N THR A 141 0.64 3.09 14.20
CA THR A 141 -0.19 3.19 15.41
C THR A 141 0.35 2.34 16.58
N LYS A 142 0.76 1.10 16.31
CA LYS A 142 1.36 0.19 17.30
C LYS A 142 2.81 -0.10 16.90
N ALA A 143 3.76 0.31 17.74
CA ALA A 143 5.18 0.21 17.44
C ALA A 143 5.69 -1.24 17.39
N HIS A 144 6.60 -1.51 16.46
CA HIS A 144 7.37 -2.73 16.37
C HIS A 144 8.73 -2.56 17.04
N ARG A 145 9.19 -3.58 17.77
CA ARG A 145 10.58 -3.59 18.27
C ARG A 145 11.55 -3.62 17.10
N GLY A 146 12.60 -2.81 17.17
CA GLY A 146 13.64 -2.77 16.15
C GLY A 146 13.25 -2.08 14.84
N ASN A 147 12.09 -1.42 14.76
CA ASN A 147 11.58 -0.87 13.51
C ASN A 147 11.29 0.64 13.55
N VAL A 148 12.06 1.41 14.34
CA VAL A 148 11.78 2.83 14.54
C VAL A 148 11.74 3.64 13.23
N ALA A 149 12.63 3.38 12.28
CA ALA A 149 12.64 4.09 10.99
C ALA A 149 11.44 3.68 10.11
N TYR A 150 11.08 2.38 10.11
CA TYR A 150 9.92 1.88 9.41
C TYR A 150 8.63 2.49 9.97
N ASP A 151 8.41 2.40 11.30
CA ASP A 151 7.21 2.91 11.96
C ASP A 151 7.09 4.43 11.78
N ALA A 152 8.19 5.17 11.90
CA ALA A 152 8.24 6.61 11.60
C ALA A 152 7.84 6.91 10.15
N SER A 153 8.34 6.11 9.18
CA SER A 153 7.99 6.27 7.78
C SER A 153 6.49 6.05 7.52
N LYS A 154 5.88 5.05 8.18
CA LYS A 154 4.47 4.71 8.01
C LYS A 154 3.55 5.71 8.73
N GLY A 155 3.94 6.22 9.89
CA GLY A 155 3.29 7.36 10.55
C GLY A 155 3.35 8.63 9.68
N GLY A 156 4.50 8.87 9.04
CA GLY A 156 4.68 9.95 8.06
C GLY A 156 3.76 9.84 6.85
N ILE A 157 3.54 8.62 6.30
CA ILE A 157 2.58 8.39 5.21
C ILE A 157 1.16 8.78 5.63
N GLU A 158 0.71 8.42 6.82
CA GLU A 158 -0.63 8.77 7.28
C GLU A 158 -0.81 10.28 7.47
N ALA A 159 0.19 10.94 8.06
CA ALA A 159 0.19 12.40 8.21
C ALA A 159 0.19 13.09 6.85
N MET A 160 1.05 12.64 5.91
CA MET A 160 1.12 13.15 4.53
C MET A 160 -0.20 12.92 3.78
N THR A 161 -0.85 11.77 3.96
CA THR A 161 -2.15 11.46 3.35
C THR A 161 -3.20 12.49 3.74
N ARG A 162 -3.31 12.82 5.03
CA ARG A 162 -4.27 13.82 5.52
C ARG A 162 -3.97 15.22 4.99
N ALA A 163 -2.71 15.64 4.99
CA ALA A 163 -2.30 16.94 4.49
C ALA A 163 -2.56 17.07 2.97
N MET A 164 -2.12 16.08 2.18
CA MET A 164 -2.36 16.08 0.73
C MET A 164 -3.85 16.04 0.38
N ALA A 165 -4.68 15.35 1.17
CA ALA A 165 -6.13 15.32 0.96
C ALA A 165 -6.75 16.71 1.07
N LEU A 166 -6.33 17.53 2.04
CA LEU A 166 -6.79 18.91 2.20
C LEU A 166 -6.32 19.79 1.04
N ASP A 167 -5.05 19.70 0.67
CA ASP A 167 -4.46 20.52 -0.38
C ASP A 167 -5.03 20.20 -1.77
N LEU A 168 -5.37 18.94 -2.03
CA LEU A 168 -5.78 18.45 -3.35
C LEU A 168 -7.30 18.34 -3.54
N ALA A 169 -8.09 18.37 -2.46
CA ALA A 169 -9.56 18.31 -2.55
C ALA A 169 -10.17 19.42 -3.44
N PRO A 170 -9.71 20.70 -3.40
CA PRO A 170 -10.24 21.75 -4.28
C PRO A 170 -10.02 21.47 -5.78
N TYR A 171 -9.09 20.58 -6.10
CA TYR A 171 -8.78 20.14 -7.46
C TYR A 171 -9.48 18.84 -7.86
N GLY A 172 -10.38 18.30 -7.03
CA GLY A 172 -11.10 17.06 -7.32
C GLY A 172 -10.24 15.79 -7.23
N VAL A 173 -9.11 15.86 -6.51
CA VAL A 173 -8.22 14.72 -6.31
C VAL A 173 -8.42 14.15 -4.91
N ARG A 174 -8.65 12.84 -4.81
CA ARG A 174 -8.79 12.14 -3.52
C ARG A 174 -7.48 11.48 -3.12
N VAL A 175 -7.16 11.54 -1.83
CA VAL A 175 -5.94 10.94 -1.28
C VAL A 175 -6.31 10.13 -0.05
N ASN A 176 -5.99 8.83 -0.04
CA ASN A 176 -6.26 7.93 1.07
C ASN A 176 -5.06 7.01 1.34
N ALA A 177 -5.06 6.37 2.48
CA ALA A 177 -4.11 5.32 2.80
C ALA A 177 -4.82 4.02 3.15
N ILE A 178 -4.15 2.90 2.93
CA ILE A 178 -4.49 1.58 3.48
C ILE A 178 -3.51 1.26 4.59
N VAL A 179 -4.00 0.68 5.66
CA VAL A 179 -3.21 0.23 6.81
C VAL A 179 -3.32 -1.29 6.89
N PRO A 180 -2.46 -2.05 6.18
CA PRO A 180 -2.46 -3.49 6.26
C PRO A 180 -1.99 -3.98 7.63
N GLY A 181 -2.55 -5.10 8.06
CA GLY A 181 -2.07 -5.87 9.20
C GLY A 181 -0.99 -6.86 8.82
N LEU A 182 -1.07 -8.06 9.40
CA LEU A 182 -0.16 -9.18 9.12
C LEU A 182 -0.57 -9.86 7.81
N ILE A 183 0.12 -9.55 6.72
CA ILE A 183 -0.18 -10.07 5.37
C ILE A 183 0.91 -11.06 4.93
N ARG A 184 0.48 -12.22 4.42
CA ARG A 184 1.37 -13.25 3.87
C ARG A 184 1.85 -12.85 2.47
N THR A 185 2.89 -12.00 2.41
CA THR A 185 3.44 -11.47 1.14
C THR A 185 4.53 -12.34 0.52
N TYR A 186 4.92 -13.43 1.18
CA TYR A 186 5.92 -14.40 0.72
C TYR A 186 5.53 -15.81 1.19
N GLU A 187 6.11 -16.81 0.54
CA GLU A 187 5.85 -18.20 0.91
C GLU A 187 6.45 -18.51 2.29
N ILE A 188 5.61 -19.04 3.17
CA ILE A 188 5.97 -19.62 4.46
C ILE A 188 5.20 -20.91 4.62
N PRO A 189 5.72 -21.91 5.38
CA PRO A 189 4.99 -23.13 5.71
C PRO A 189 3.63 -22.82 6.34
N ASP A 190 2.62 -23.62 6.02
CA ASP A 190 1.25 -23.37 6.50
C ASP A 190 1.16 -23.41 8.03
N GLU A 191 1.90 -24.30 8.70
CA GLU A 191 1.98 -24.36 10.15
C GLU A 191 2.52 -23.04 10.76
N VAL A 192 3.48 -22.39 10.08
CA VAL A 192 4.02 -21.09 10.51
C VAL A 192 2.97 -19.98 10.26
N ALA A 193 2.23 -20.06 9.15
CA ALA A 193 1.15 -19.12 8.87
C ALA A 193 0.02 -19.24 9.89
N GLU A 194 -0.39 -20.46 10.24
CA GLU A 194 -1.40 -20.74 11.27
C GLU A 194 -0.97 -20.21 12.64
N GLU A 195 0.28 -20.51 13.05
CA GLU A 195 0.80 -20.01 14.34
C GLU A 195 0.81 -18.49 14.41
N ARG A 196 1.28 -17.83 13.34
CA ARG A 196 1.25 -16.35 13.24
C ARG A 196 -0.18 -15.81 13.17
N GLY A 197 -1.11 -16.53 12.59
CA GLY A 197 -2.52 -16.15 12.50
C GLY A 197 -3.22 -16.09 13.87
N LYS A 198 -2.75 -16.84 14.87
CA LYS A 198 -3.36 -16.88 16.23
C LYS A 198 -3.38 -15.52 16.94
N VAL A 199 -2.52 -14.57 16.55
CA VAL A 199 -2.54 -13.22 17.14
C VAL A 199 -3.52 -12.28 16.45
N VAL A 200 -4.07 -12.69 15.31
CA VAL A 200 -5.06 -11.95 14.54
C VAL A 200 -6.45 -12.33 15.04
N PRO A 201 -7.34 -11.38 15.39
CA PRO A 201 -8.69 -11.71 15.87
C PRO A 201 -9.51 -12.57 14.91
N LEU A 202 -9.38 -12.36 13.58
CA LEU A 202 -10.04 -13.23 12.58
C LEU A 202 -9.44 -14.63 12.50
N GLY A 203 -8.25 -14.88 13.05
CA GLY A 203 -7.65 -16.21 13.17
C GLY A 203 -6.68 -16.61 12.05
N TRP A 204 -6.44 -15.75 11.05
CA TRP A 204 -5.51 -16.02 9.95
C TRP A 204 -4.69 -14.81 9.54
N LEU A 205 -3.56 -15.05 8.86
CA LEU A 205 -2.82 -13.99 8.17
C LEU A 205 -3.59 -13.55 6.92
N GLY A 206 -3.73 -12.25 6.72
CA GLY A 206 -4.35 -11.74 5.51
C GLY A 206 -3.54 -12.12 4.25
N SER A 207 -4.21 -12.21 3.10
CA SER A 207 -3.57 -12.36 1.80
C SER A 207 -3.38 -10.99 1.11
N PRO A 208 -2.48 -10.88 0.12
CA PRO A 208 -2.35 -9.68 -0.70
C PRO A 208 -3.67 -9.27 -1.37
N GLU A 209 -4.51 -10.22 -1.79
CA GLU A 209 -5.80 -10.00 -2.44
C GLU A 209 -6.81 -9.34 -1.49
N GLU A 210 -6.75 -9.66 -0.18
CA GLU A 210 -7.60 -9.03 0.84
C GLU A 210 -7.25 -7.56 1.05
N VAL A 211 -6.03 -7.13 0.68
CA VAL A 211 -5.62 -5.73 0.65
C VAL A 211 -5.96 -5.07 -0.69
N ALA A 212 -5.87 -5.82 -1.79
CA ALA A 212 -6.16 -5.31 -3.13
C ALA A 212 -7.62 -4.88 -3.29
N GLY A 213 -8.57 -5.62 -2.73
CA GLY A 213 -10.00 -5.27 -2.78
C GLY A 213 -10.29 -3.87 -2.23
N PRO A 214 -9.94 -3.56 -0.97
CA PRO A 214 -10.05 -2.23 -0.38
C PRO A 214 -9.30 -1.13 -1.16
N ALA A 215 -8.11 -1.41 -1.72
CA ALA A 215 -7.39 -0.45 -2.53
C ALA A 215 -8.17 -0.07 -3.80
N VAL A 216 -8.70 -1.06 -4.49
CA VAL A 216 -9.54 -0.86 -5.67
C VAL A 216 -10.83 -0.13 -5.31
N PHE A 217 -11.51 -0.49 -4.19
CA PHE A 217 -12.70 0.23 -3.71
C PHE A 217 -12.43 1.72 -3.52
N LEU A 218 -11.33 2.10 -2.86
CA LEU A 218 -10.98 3.51 -2.66
C LEU A 218 -10.79 4.28 -3.97
N ALA A 219 -10.51 3.59 -5.08
CA ALA A 219 -10.37 4.21 -6.39
C ALA A 219 -11.69 4.38 -7.16
N THR A 220 -12.76 3.71 -6.75
CA THR A 220 -14.08 3.76 -7.42
C THR A 220 -14.87 5.02 -7.07
N ASP A 221 -15.96 5.24 -7.82
CA ASP A 221 -16.95 6.28 -7.53
C ASP A 221 -17.74 6.02 -6.25
N ASP A 222 -17.85 4.78 -5.79
CA ASP A 222 -18.45 4.45 -4.48
C ASP A 222 -17.69 5.11 -3.32
N ALA A 223 -16.39 5.35 -3.51
CA ALA A 223 -15.55 6.07 -2.56
C ALA A 223 -15.42 7.58 -2.83
N ARG A 224 -16.27 8.17 -3.69
CA ARG A 224 -16.16 9.59 -4.12
C ARG A 224 -16.20 10.61 -2.98
N TYR A 225 -16.75 10.23 -1.83
CA TYR A 225 -16.81 11.09 -0.63
C TYR A 225 -15.79 10.70 0.44
N ILE A 226 -14.81 9.86 0.08
CA ILE A 226 -13.74 9.40 0.97
C ILE A 226 -12.42 10.03 0.53
N THR A 227 -11.86 10.91 1.37
CA THR A 227 -10.52 11.49 1.21
C THR A 227 -9.92 11.78 2.59
N GLY A 228 -8.60 11.66 2.73
CA GLY A 228 -7.86 11.81 4.00
C GLY A 228 -8.00 10.63 4.97
N SER A 229 -8.63 9.54 4.55
CA SER A 229 -8.86 8.35 5.36
C SER A 229 -7.65 7.40 5.36
N CYS A 230 -7.41 6.78 6.51
CA CYS A 230 -6.50 5.65 6.67
C CYS A 230 -7.35 4.39 6.94
N LEU A 231 -7.62 3.61 5.89
CA LEU A 231 -8.48 2.43 5.98
C LEU A 231 -7.70 1.23 6.51
N VAL A 232 -8.08 0.76 7.69
CA VAL A 232 -7.44 -0.40 8.34
C VAL A 232 -7.95 -1.70 7.70
N VAL A 233 -7.00 -2.58 7.33
CA VAL A 233 -7.24 -3.90 6.73
C VAL A 233 -6.31 -4.90 7.43
N ASP A 234 -6.68 -5.35 8.63
CA ASP A 234 -5.76 -6.01 9.54
C ASP A 234 -6.35 -7.21 10.33
N GLY A 235 -7.55 -7.66 9.97
CA GLY A 235 -8.23 -8.73 10.69
C GLY A 235 -8.52 -8.42 12.18
N GLY A 236 -8.49 -7.13 12.57
CA GLY A 236 -8.79 -6.68 13.92
C GLY A 236 -7.55 -6.51 14.82
N VAL A 237 -6.33 -6.61 14.30
CA VAL A 237 -5.09 -6.52 15.13
C VAL A 237 -4.97 -5.19 15.88
N LEU A 238 -5.35 -4.07 15.26
CA LEU A 238 -5.20 -2.76 15.90
C LEU A 238 -6.28 -2.44 16.93
N VAL A 239 -7.48 -3.04 16.84
CA VAL A 239 -8.58 -2.77 17.78
C VAL A 239 -8.49 -3.59 19.05
N GLN A 240 -7.67 -4.66 19.09
CA GLN A 240 -7.50 -5.47 20.29
C GLN A 240 -6.54 -4.78 21.29
N GLN A 241 -6.90 -4.81 22.56
CA GLN A 241 -6.04 -4.33 23.64
C GLN A 241 -4.89 -5.30 23.92
N ARG A 242 -5.17 -6.61 23.84
CA ARG A 242 -4.22 -7.71 24.02
C ARG A 242 -4.40 -8.70 22.89
N SER A 243 -3.31 -9.35 22.48
CA SER A 243 -3.41 -10.41 21.47
C SER A 243 -4.22 -11.59 22.00
N THR A 244 -4.91 -12.28 21.10
CA THR A 244 -5.81 -13.42 21.41
C THR A 244 -5.22 -14.45 22.36
N PRO A 245 -3.94 -14.87 22.25
CA PRO A 245 -3.37 -15.87 23.16
C PRO A 245 -3.22 -15.43 24.61
N VAL A 246 -3.22 -14.12 24.89
CA VAL A 246 -3.06 -13.55 26.23
C VAL A 246 -4.26 -12.69 26.67
N ASP A 247 -5.40 -12.86 26.01
CA ASP A 247 -6.62 -12.14 26.34
C ASP A 247 -7.19 -12.62 27.68
N THR A 248 -7.81 -11.70 28.40
CA THR A 248 -8.48 -11.97 29.68
C THR A 248 -9.83 -12.66 29.50
N PHE A 249 -10.40 -12.61 28.29
CA PHE A 249 -11.63 -13.31 27.93
C PHE A 249 -11.34 -14.29 26.76
N PRO A 250 -10.88 -15.51 27.08
CA PRO A 250 -10.44 -16.45 26.05
C PRO A 250 -11.60 -16.97 25.18
N LEU A 251 -11.30 -17.34 23.95
CA LEU A 251 -12.26 -17.87 22.97
C LEU A 251 -13.09 -19.06 23.49
N SER A 252 -12.54 -19.84 24.46
CA SER A 252 -13.25 -20.95 25.09
C SER A 252 -14.49 -20.53 25.89
N ARG A 253 -14.61 -19.25 26.22
CA ARG A 253 -15.78 -18.66 26.91
C ARG A 253 -16.81 -18.06 25.93
N PHE A 254 -16.54 -18.07 24.64
CA PHE A 254 -17.49 -17.55 23.67
C PHE A 254 -18.74 -18.44 23.60
N PRO A 255 -19.92 -17.85 23.39
CA PRO A 255 -21.14 -18.62 23.15
C PRO A 255 -20.97 -19.55 21.96
N ARG A 256 -21.39 -20.79 22.11
CA ARG A 256 -21.53 -21.72 20.95
C ARG A 256 -22.85 -21.39 20.27
N ILE A 257 -22.78 -20.95 19.05
CA ILE A 257 -23.94 -20.61 18.21
C ILE A 257 -24.25 -21.83 17.32
#